data_ca671c2dd2e4b0527d148cd92ec14d0a
#
_entry.id   ca671c2dd2e4b0527d148cd92ec14d0a
#
_cell.length_a   1.000
_cell.length_b   1.000
_cell.length_c   1.000
_cell.angle_alpha   90.00
_cell.angle_beta   90.00
_cell.angle_gamma   90.00
#
_symmetry.space_group_name_H-M   'P 1'
#
loop_
_entity.id
_entity.type
_entity.pdbx_description
1 polymer ?
#
loop_
_entity_poly.entity_id
_entity_poly.type
_entity_poly.pdbx_seq_one_letter_code
_entity_poly.pdbx_strand_id
1 'polypeptide(L)'
;MNNVESFQAINDSIFEIHLVNEFNSFLEILTMKYCSVVPKEVVQSLGNSFSKKPIGTGPFKFKRWDENIKLVLVKNENYHEFDKSGKRLPYLDAISTRFIPDKKSEFMEFLSGNLDFISSPENTIIDQIFNFDGNLNENLKDEYSLSKSPYLNTEYIGFNTSTNLEKDILLRKAINYAIDREKMMKFLRKNIGYPAVSGLVPNGLNNDFYSDRYFKNTELANKYLDEYKKINNIDNISLDLTTDAQYLDILEFIQSELKSLGIDLKINITPPSILRQGKATGKFNIFRASWIADYANPENYFSLFYSKNYTPYGPNYTFFQNEEYDKLYEQTLSLNKKDELNKIYQKLEEIINEFSPIIPLYYDMSVRLKQKNIFGLTNNPLNILDLKTVYKKK
;
A
#
# COMPACT_ATOMS: atom_id res chain seq x y z
N MET A 1 20.51 -34.07 14.72
CA MET A 1 20.39 -32.73 14.12
C MET A 1 20.90 -31.73 15.15
N ASN A 2 22.01 -31.06 14.89
CA ASN A 2 22.51 -30.03 15.78
C ASN A 2 21.46 -28.90 15.79
N ASN A 3 20.90 -28.60 16.96
CA ASN A 3 20.07 -27.42 17.17
C ASN A 3 20.97 -26.18 17.01
N VAL A 4 21.07 -25.66 15.80
CA VAL A 4 21.66 -24.34 15.57
C VAL A 4 20.63 -23.33 16.06
N GLU A 5 21.01 -22.50 17.03
CA GLU A 5 20.15 -21.39 17.47
C GLU A 5 19.93 -20.45 16.29
N SER A 6 18.67 -20.11 16.01
CA SER A 6 18.33 -19.23 14.89
C SER A 6 18.92 -17.84 15.02
N PHE A 7 19.22 -17.40 16.24
CA PHE A 7 19.79 -16.08 16.55
C PHE A 7 20.97 -16.29 17.52
N GLN A 8 22.16 -15.88 17.12
CA GLN A 8 23.37 -16.10 17.92
C GLN A 8 24.26 -14.86 17.98
N ALA A 9 24.53 -14.35 19.18
CA ALA A 9 25.58 -13.37 19.41
C ALA A 9 26.92 -14.11 19.58
N ILE A 10 27.76 -14.07 18.57
CA ILE A 10 29.09 -14.70 18.59
C ILE A 10 30.03 -13.95 19.55
N ASN A 11 29.94 -12.62 19.52
CA ASN A 11 30.68 -11.72 20.42
C ASN A 11 30.00 -10.32 20.40
N ASP A 12 30.61 -9.33 21.02
CA ASP A 12 30.07 -7.96 21.14
C ASP A 12 29.89 -7.22 19.78
N SER A 13 30.41 -7.76 18.69
CA SER A 13 30.43 -7.12 17.38
C SER A 13 29.81 -7.97 16.25
N ILE A 14 29.55 -9.25 16.50
CA ILE A 14 29.05 -10.20 15.52
C ILE A 14 27.77 -10.84 16.02
N PHE A 15 26.70 -10.64 15.26
CA PHE A 15 25.40 -11.27 15.44
C PHE A 15 25.03 -12.06 14.19
N GLU A 16 24.68 -13.33 14.35
CA GLU A 16 24.32 -14.23 13.27
C GLU A 16 22.84 -14.59 13.31
N ILE A 17 22.22 -14.66 12.13
CA ILE A 17 20.87 -15.14 11.94
C ILE A 17 20.91 -16.32 10.98
N HIS A 18 20.44 -17.48 11.44
CA HIS A 18 20.41 -18.71 10.65
C HIS A 18 19.00 -18.93 10.08
N LEU A 19 18.86 -18.87 8.75
CA LEU A 19 17.61 -19.11 8.06
C LEU A 19 17.42 -20.61 7.83
N VAL A 20 16.18 -21.10 7.98
CA VAL A 20 15.82 -22.51 7.69
C VAL A 20 15.88 -22.78 6.20
N ASN A 21 15.46 -21.80 5.38
CA ASN A 21 15.49 -21.84 3.93
C ASN A 21 16.12 -20.56 3.41
N GLU A 22 16.69 -20.62 2.21
CA GLU A 22 17.12 -19.41 1.50
C GLU A 22 15.93 -18.48 1.26
N PHE A 23 16.15 -17.19 1.51
CA PHE A 23 15.14 -16.16 1.26
C PHE A 23 15.82 -14.84 0.86
N ASN A 24 15.75 -14.53 -0.42
CA ASN A 24 16.47 -13.39 -1.02
C ASN A 24 16.08 -12.04 -0.42
N SER A 25 14.79 -11.88 -0.10
CA SER A 25 14.26 -10.63 0.48
C SER A 25 14.50 -10.53 1.99
N PHE A 26 15.36 -11.38 2.57
CA PHE A 26 15.57 -11.36 4.03
C PHE A 26 16.17 -10.04 4.53
N LEU A 27 17.11 -9.45 3.78
CA LEU A 27 17.69 -8.15 4.15
C LEU A 27 16.66 -7.01 4.09
N GLU A 28 15.75 -7.06 3.13
CA GLU A 28 14.64 -6.12 3.01
C GLU A 28 13.68 -6.26 4.20
N ILE A 29 13.40 -7.48 4.67
CA ILE A 29 12.61 -7.70 5.90
C ILE A 29 13.27 -7.02 7.10
N LEU A 30 14.60 -7.09 7.22
CA LEU A 30 15.31 -6.43 8.33
C LEU A 30 15.20 -4.89 8.30
N THR A 31 14.80 -4.29 7.17
CA THR A 31 14.51 -2.86 7.09
C THR A 31 13.14 -2.48 7.68
N MET A 32 12.28 -3.44 7.96
CA MET A 32 10.97 -3.20 8.55
C MET A 32 11.11 -2.71 9.99
N LYS A 33 10.19 -1.85 10.40
CA LYS A 33 10.17 -1.29 11.79
C LYS A 33 10.06 -2.37 12.86
N TYR A 34 9.48 -3.51 12.55
CA TYR A 34 9.33 -4.66 13.45
C TYR A 34 10.68 -5.32 13.80
N CYS A 35 11.69 -5.15 12.94
CA CYS A 35 13.05 -5.67 13.14
C CYS A 35 13.97 -4.68 13.88
N SER A 36 13.43 -3.56 14.39
CA SER A 36 14.22 -2.58 15.13
C SER A 36 14.78 -3.17 16.41
N VAL A 37 16.08 -2.92 16.67
CA VAL A 37 16.74 -3.35 17.91
C VAL A 37 16.23 -2.49 19.07
N VAL A 38 15.84 -3.16 20.16
CA VAL A 38 15.31 -2.52 21.37
C VAL A 38 16.08 -3.01 22.61
N PRO A 39 16.22 -2.18 23.67
CA PRO A 39 16.95 -2.58 24.89
C PRO A 39 16.13 -3.59 25.70
N LYS A 40 16.67 -4.80 25.86
CA LYS A 40 16.03 -5.93 26.54
C LYS A 40 15.57 -5.58 27.96
N GLU A 41 16.42 -4.91 28.73
CA GLU A 41 16.16 -4.51 30.11
C GLU A 41 14.98 -3.54 30.23
N VAL A 42 14.81 -2.65 29.27
CA VAL A 42 13.71 -1.69 29.26
C VAL A 42 12.41 -2.38 28.83
N VAL A 43 12.46 -3.25 27.82
CA VAL A 43 11.30 -4.03 27.40
C VAL A 43 10.79 -4.90 28.53
N GLN A 44 11.69 -5.57 29.26
CA GLN A 44 11.34 -6.41 30.42
C GLN A 44 10.76 -5.57 31.56
N SER A 45 11.33 -4.40 31.84
CA SER A 45 10.88 -3.51 32.93
C SER A 45 9.50 -2.89 32.64
N LEU A 46 9.27 -2.46 31.40
CA LEU A 46 8.02 -1.76 31.01
C LEU A 46 6.91 -2.72 30.56
N GLY A 47 7.23 -3.93 30.12
CA GLY A 47 6.27 -4.88 29.59
C GLY A 47 5.38 -4.23 28.52
N ASN A 48 4.06 -4.37 28.61
CA ASN A 48 3.10 -3.80 27.66
C ASN A 48 3.18 -2.27 27.55
N SER A 49 3.71 -1.59 28.57
CA SER A 49 3.86 -0.12 28.54
C SER A 49 4.98 0.34 27.61
N PHE A 50 5.87 -0.56 27.15
CA PHE A 50 6.91 -0.22 26.19
C PHE A 50 6.36 0.35 24.89
N SER A 51 5.20 -0.14 24.41
CA SER A 51 4.53 0.36 23.21
C SER A 51 4.15 1.85 23.30
N LYS A 52 3.96 2.37 24.51
CA LYS A 52 3.62 3.78 24.78
C LYS A 52 4.82 4.62 25.21
N LYS A 53 5.95 4.01 25.54
CA LYS A 53 7.18 4.67 26.00
C LYS A 53 8.42 4.04 25.33
N PRO A 54 8.49 4.09 23.98
CA PRO A 54 9.60 3.45 23.29
C PRO A 54 10.93 4.13 23.60
N ILE A 55 11.99 3.33 23.69
CA ILE A 55 13.38 3.78 23.79
C ILE A 55 14.16 3.13 22.65
N GLY A 56 15.02 3.90 22.00
CA GLY A 56 15.86 3.46 20.89
C GLY A 56 17.01 4.43 20.65
N THR A 57 17.78 4.17 19.59
CA THR A 57 18.94 4.96 19.17
C THR A 57 18.66 5.98 18.09
N GLY A 58 17.39 6.19 17.74
CA GLY A 58 16.95 7.07 16.66
C GLY A 58 17.23 8.57 16.92
N PRO A 59 16.95 9.41 15.87
CA PRO A 59 17.23 10.86 15.92
C PRO A 59 16.36 11.63 16.92
N PHE A 60 15.22 11.06 17.30
CA PHE A 60 14.30 11.69 18.24
C PHE A 60 13.96 10.76 19.39
N LYS A 61 13.78 11.31 20.59
CA LYS A 61 13.38 10.62 21.81
C LYS A 61 11.91 10.88 22.10
N PHE A 62 11.22 9.87 22.61
CA PHE A 62 9.87 10.01 23.14
C PHE A 62 9.84 11.03 24.29
N LYS A 63 8.90 11.95 24.22
CA LYS A 63 8.67 12.93 25.30
C LYS A 63 7.30 12.73 25.95
N ARG A 64 6.23 12.71 25.14
CA ARG A 64 4.85 12.65 25.63
C ARG A 64 3.90 12.15 24.54
N TRP A 65 2.93 11.34 24.93
CA TRP A 65 1.81 10.93 24.09
C TRP A 65 0.50 11.10 24.87
N ASP A 66 -0.31 12.06 24.43
CA ASP A 66 -1.69 12.22 24.84
C ASP A 66 -2.54 11.50 23.78
N GLU A 67 -3.11 10.36 24.13
CA GLU A 67 -3.86 9.52 23.18
C GLU A 67 -4.95 10.32 22.48
N ASN A 68 -5.07 10.15 21.16
CA ASN A 68 -6.00 10.86 20.26
C ASN A 68 -5.86 12.40 20.24
N ILE A 69 -4.87 12.97 20.88
CA ILE A 69 -4.64 14.41 20.91
C ILE A 69 -3.29 14.76 20.29
N LYS A 70 -2.18 14.26 20.86
CA LYS A 70 -0.85 14.76 20.50
C LYS A 70 0.27 13.79 20.87
N LEU A 71 1.23 13.62 19.95
CA LEU A 71 2.52 12.97 20.20
C LEU A 71 3.64 14.00 20.11
N VAL A 72 4.54 14.02 21.09
CA VAL A 72 5.71 14.89 21.12
C VAL A 72 6.98 14.06 21.22
N LEU A 73 7.89 14.32 20.28
CA LEU A 73 9.24 13.79 20.27
C LEU A 73 10.21 14.96 20.41
N VAL A 74 11.34 14.73 21.06
CA VAL A 74 12.42 15.73 21.21
C VAL A 74 13.70 15.22 20.61
N LYS A 75 14.58 16.10 20.21
CA LYS A 75 15.90 15.80 19.68
C LYS A 75 16.68 14.83 20.57
N ASN A 76 17.34 13.89 19.95
CA ASN A 76 18.35 13.07 20.59
C ASN A 76 19.73 13.72 20.41
N GLU A 77 20.21 14.42 21.42
CA GLU A 77 21.50 15.11 21.37
C GLU A 77 22.70 14.16 21.15
N ASN A 78 22.52 12.87 21.47
CA ASN A 78 23.53 11.83 21.30
C ASN A 78 23.35 11.03 20.01
N TYR A 79 22.50 11.49 19.06
CA TYR A 79 22.32 10.80 17.78
C TYR A 79 23.65 10.73 17.02
N HIS A 80 23.93 9.59 16.42
CA HIS A 80 25.27 9.28 15.89
C HIS A 80 25.56 9.81 14.49
N GLU A 81 24.51 10.18 13.72
CA GLU A 81 24.71 10.68 12.37
C GLU A 81 25.02 12.17 12.29
N PHE A 82 25.80 12.53 11.28
CA PHE A 82 26.13 13.90 10.92
C PHE A 82 25.80 14.12 9.44
N ASP A 83 25.53 15.36 9.07
CA ASP A 83 25.39 15.74 7.68
C ASP A 83 26.77 15.85 6.98
N LYS A 84 26.74 16.13 5.67
CA LYS A 84 27.97 16.27 4.86
C LYS A 84 28.88 17.42 5.29
N SER A 85 28.38 18.37 6.06
CA SER A 85 29.15 19.51 6.61
C SER A 85 29.72 19.22 8.02
N GLY A 86 29.42 18.03 8.57
CA GLY A 86 29.84 17.66 9.93
C GLY A 86 28.91 18.16 11.02
N LYS A 87 27.73 18.71 10.70
CA LYS A 87 26.73 19.12 11.67
C LYS A 87 25.92 17.92 12.12
N ARG A 88 25.78 17.74 13.45
CA ARG A 88 25.01 16.62 14.02
C ARG A 88 23.51 16.74 13.72
N LEU A 89 22.92 15.61 13.31
CA LEU A 89 21.49 15.46 13.12
C LEU A 89 20.79 15.07 14.45
N PRO A 90 19.47 15.24 14.56
CA PRO A 90 18.58 15.95 13.66
C PRO A 90 18.70 17.48 13.80
N TYR A 91 18.17 18.23 12.81
CA TYR A 91 18.17 19.70 12.88
C TYR A 91 17.06 20.27 13.77
N LEU A 92 15.89 19.61 13.79
CA LEU A 92 14.74 20.02 14.61
C LEU A 92 14.98 19.72 16.09
N ASP A 93 14.59 20.63 16.97
CA ASP A 93 14.64 20.45 18.42
C ASP A 93 13.52 19.55 18.92
N ALA A 94 12.35 19.59 18.26
CA ALA A 94 11.21 18.75 18.59
C ALA A 94 10.27 18.55 17.39
N ILE A 95 9.47 17.47 17.47
CA ILE A 95 8.36 17.17 16.57
C ILE A 95 7.10 17.08 17.41
N SER A 96 6.04 17.75 16.94
CA SER A 96 4.72 17.69 17.54
C SER A 96 3.70 17.23 16.50
N THR A 97 3.20 16.01 16.67
CA THR A 97 2.15 15.43 15.81
C THR A 97 0.80 15.59 16.49
N ARG A 98 -0.15 16.21 15.82
CA ARG A 98 -1.55 16.34 16.28
C ARG A 98 -2.40 15.28 15.60
N PHE A 99 -3.32 14.69 16.34
CA PHE A 99 -4.32 13.76 15.83
C PHE A 99 -5.62 14.50 15.54
N ILE A 100 -5.88 14.80 14.28
CA ILE A 100 -7.07 15.54 13.84
C ILE A 100 -7.88 14.58 12.95
N PRO A 101 -8.99 13.99 13.46
CA PRO A 101 -9.75 12.98 12.72
C PRO A 101 -10.44 13.54 11.48
N ASP A 102 -10.94 14.77 11.54
CA ASP A 102 -11.59 15.42 10.41
C ASP A 102 -10.58 16.09 9.49
N LYS A 103 -10.53 15.66 8.25
CA LYS A 103 -9.53 16.10 7.25
C LYS A 103 -9.76 17.52 6.75
N LYS A 104 -10.98 18.04 6.80
CA LYS A 104 -11.25 19.45 6.51
C LYS A 104 -10.67 20.33 7.60
N SER A 105 -10.87 19.94 8.86
CA SER A 105 -10.25 20.64 10.02
C SER A 105 -8.74 20.58 9.99
N GLU A 106 -8.14 19.42 9.62
CA GLU A 106 -6.68 19.30 9.43
C GLU A 106 -6.17 20.28 8.36
N PHE A 107 -6.88 20.38 7.24
CA PHE A 107 -6.52 21.30 6.17
C PHE A 107 -6.65 22.79 6.59
N MET A 108 -7.72 23.14 7.31
CA MET A 108 -7.88 24.50 7.84
C MET A 108 -6.78 24.88 8.85
N GLU A 109 -6.39 23.97 9.74
CA GLU A 109 -5.26 24.17 10.66
C GLU A 109 -3.93 24.36 9.89
N PHE A 110 -3.75 23.63 8.78
CA PHE A 110 -2.60 23.80 7.91
C PHE A 110 -2.59 25.19 7.24
N LEU A 111 -3.72 25.62 6.66
CA LEU A 111 -3.84 26.95 6.05
C LEU A 111 -3.63 28.09 7.06
N SER A 112 -4.03 27.89 8.31
CA SER A 112 -3.81 28.84 9.41
C SER A 112 -2.36 28.87 9.91
N GLY A 113 -1.45 28.05 9.35
CA GLY A 113 -0.05 27.99 9.76
C GLY A 113 0.21 27.21 11.06
N ASN A 114 -0.81 26.56 11.63
CA ASN A 114 -0.69 25.77 12.85
C ASN A 114 -0.06 24.37 12.60
N LEU A 115 0.03 23.94 11.34
CA LEU A 115 0.69 22.73 10.90
C LEU A 115 1.76 23.07 9.86
N ASP A 116 2.93 22.46 9.97
CA ASP A 116 4.06 22.68 9.06
C ASP A 116 3.90 21.87 7.77
N PHE A 117 3.26 20.70 7.84
CA PHE A 117 2.88 19.90 6.68
C PHE A 117 1.72 18.97 7.00
N ILE A 118 1.02 18.52 5.95
CA ILE A 118 0.02 17.45 5.96
C ILE A 118 0.34 16.41 4.89
N SER A 119 -0.07 15.18 5.12
CA SER A 119 0.15 14.05 4.19
C SER A 119 -1.18 13.47 3.73
N SER A 120 -1.21 13.02 2.46
CA SER A 120 -2.33 12.26 1.89
C SER A 120 -3.70 12.93 2.11
N PRO A 121 -3.94 14.09 1.46
CA PRO A 121 -5.25 14.75 1.51
C PRO A 121 -6.34 13.77 1.02
N GLU A 122 -7.46 13.74 1.72
CA GLU A 122 -8.62 12.93 1.32
C GLU A 122 -9.36 13.48 0.10
N ASN A 123 -10.13 12.62 -0.58
CA ASN A 123 -10.93 12.99 -1.75
C ASN A 123 -11.90 14.14 -1.45
N THR A 124 -12.41 14.26 -0.23
CA THR A 124 -13.34 15.32 0.19
C THR A 124 -12.78 16.73 0.08
N ILE A 125 -11.46 16.90 0.07
CA ILE A 125 -10.77 18.20 -0.05
C ILE A 125 -9.86 18.27 -1.29
N ILE A 126 -9.84 17.23 -2.10
CA ILE A 126 -8.91 17.12 -3.23
C ILE A 126 -9.10 18.26 -4.24
N ASP A 127 -10.35 18.68 -4.49
CA ASP A 127 -10.69 19.80 -5.38
C ASP A 127 -10.23 21.17 -4.86
N GLN A 128 -10.06 21.31 -3.56
CA GLN A 128 -9.57 22.55 -2.94
C GLN A 128 -8.05 22.68 -3.07
N ILE A 129 -7.35 21.57 -3.19
CA ILE A 129 -5.88 21.49 -3.20
C ILE A 129 -5.34 21.40 -4.62
N PHE A 130 -5.96 20.57 -5.48
CA PHE A 130 -5.40 20.20 -6.77
C PHE A 130 -6.29 20.63 -7.95
N ASN A 131 -5.64 21.06 -9.02
CA ASN A 131 -6.23 21.15 -10.34
C ASN A 131 -6.33 19.76 -10.99
N PHE A 132 -6.91 19.69 -12.20
CA PHE A 132 -7.10 18.43 -12.94
C PHE A 132 -5.82 17.70 -13.34
N ASP A 133 -4.67 18.39 -13.33
CA ASP A 133 -3.36 17.82 -13.63
C ASP A 133 -2.61 17.35 -12.36
N GLY A 134 -3.27 17.38 -11.22
CA GLY A 134 -2.69 17.00 -9.93
C GLY A 134 -1.65 17.99 -9.40
N ASN A 135 -1.62 19.21 -9.91
CA ASN A 135 -0.80 20.30 -9.39
C ASN A 135 -1.59 21.14 -8.39
N LEU A 136 -0.89 21.92 -7.56
CA LEU A 136 -1.57 22.84 -6.66
C LEU A 136 -2.45 23.83 -7.43
N ASN A 137 -3.61 24.13 -6.87
CA ASN A 137 -4.44 25.24 -7.34
C ASN A 137 -3.66 26.56 -7.26
N GLU A 138 -3.96 27.47 -8.18
CA GLU A 138 -3.23 28.75 -8.32
C GLU A 138 -3.16 29.54 -7.00
N ASN A 139 -4.26 29.58 -6.25
CA ASN A 139 -4.36 30.28 -4.98
C ASN A 139 -3.49 29.71 -3.84
N LEU A 140 -2.91 28.52 -4.03
CA LEU A 140 -2.06 27.85 -3.03
C LEU A 140 -0.57 27.88 -3.38
N LYS A 141 -0.22 28.14 -4.64
CA LYS A 141 1.17 28.01 -5.14
C LYS A 141 2.15 28.99 -4.48
N ASP A 142 1.65 30.16 -4.07
CA ASP A 142 2.52 31.20 -3.53
C ASP A 142 2.91 30.97 -2.07
N GLU A 143 2.08 30.26 -1.31
CA GLU A 143 2.28 30.04 0.12
C GLU A 143 2.75 28.62 0.45
N TYR A 144 2.42 27.63 -0.39
CA TYR A 144 2.66 26.22 -0.10
C TYR A 144 3.50 25.55 -1.18
N SER A 145 4.09 24.43 -0.84
CA SER A 145 4.77 23.55 -1.80
C SER A 145 4.27 22.12 -1.69
N LEU A 146 4.19 21.49 -2.85
CA LEU A 146 3.73 20.11 -3.04
C LEU A 146 4.91 19.19 -3.30
N SER A 147 4.97 18.07 -2.61
CA SER A 147 5.89 16.98 -2.90
C SER A 147 5.08 15.71 -3.19
N LYS A 148 5.40 15.06 -4.32
CA LYS A 148 4.75 13.82 -4.77
C LYS A 148 5.81 12.77 -5.08
N SER A 149 5.52 11.51 -4.75
CA SER A 149 6.33 10.35 -5.17
C SER A 149 5.45 9.12 -5.32
N PRO A 150 5.83 8.14 -6.16
CA PRO A 150 5.17 6.84 -6.16
C PRO A 150 5.07 6.28 -4.75
N TYR A 151 3.95 5.62 -4.44
CA TYR A 151 3.75 4.91 -3.20
C TYR A 151 3.55 3.43 -3.53
N LEU A 152 4.22 2.57 -2.79
CA LEU A 152 4.14 1.13 -3.00
C LEU A 152 2.82 0.57 -2.46
N ASN A 153 1.72 1.12 -2.99
CA ASN A 153 0.35 0.72 -2.70
C ASN A 153 -0.41 0.48 -4.01
N THR A 154 -1.05 -0.68 -4.10
CA THR A 154 -1.96 -1.03 -5.19
C THR A 154 -3.35 -1.21 -4.65
N GLU A 155 -4.30 -0.44 -5.18
CA GLU A 155 -5.73 -0.57 -4.89
C GLU A 155 -6.37 -1.54 -5.87
N TYR A 156 -7.20 -2.46 -5.36
CA TYR A 156 -7.81 -3.50 -6.19
C TYR A 156 -9.18 -3.96 -5.66
N ILE A 157 -9.94 -4.60 -6.54
CA ILE A 157 -11.09 -5.42 -6.18
C ILE A 157 -10.60 -6.86 -6.12
N GLY A 158 -10.87 -7.56 -5.01
CA GLY A 158 -10.55 -8.97 -4.84
C GLY A 158 -11.79 -9.84 -4.92
N PHE A 159 -11.62 -11.05 -5.46
CA PHE A 159 -12.65 -12.08 -5.53
C PHE A 159 -12.25 -13.27 -4.66
N ASN A 160 -13.17 -13.76 -3.85
CA ASN A 160 -12.99 -15.03 -3.17
C ASN A 160 -13.18 -16.16 -4.18
N THR A 161 -12.10 -16.82 -4.55
CA THR A 161 -12.09 -17.86 -5.58
C THR A 161 -12.20 -19.29 -5.02
N SER A 162 -12.43 -19.44 -3.70
CA SER A 162 -12.44 -20.75 -3.04
C SER A 162 -13.54 -21.72 -3.53
N THR A 163 -14.59 -21.19 -4.14
CA THR A 163 -15.75 -21.99 -4.57
C THR A 163 -15.98 -22.04 -6.07
N ASN A 164 -15.52 -21.06 -6.84
CA ASN A 164 -15.88 -20.91 -8.26
C ASN A 164 -14.74 -20.30 -9.10
N LEU A 165 -13.49 -20.65 -8.84
CA LEU A 165 -12.35 -20.05 -9.57
C LEU A 165 -12.54 -20.14 -11.09
N GLU A 166 -12.84 -21.32 -11.61
CA GLU A 166 -12.93 -21.56 -13.04
C GLU A 166 -14.21 -21.01 -13.67
N LYS A 167 -15.35 -21.13 -12.99
CA LYS A 167 -16.64 -20.68 -13.52
C LYS A 167 -16.72 -19.17 -13.72
N ASP A 168 -16.08 -18.40 -12.84
CA ASP A 168 -16.23 -16.95 -12.82
C ASP A 168 -15.09 -16.19 -13.53
N ILE A 169 -14.12 -16.90 -14.14
CA ILE A 169 -13.00 -16.25 -14.85
C ILE A 169 -13.51 -15.31 -15.94
N LEU A 170 -14.46 -15.74 -16.76
CA LEU A 170 -15.00 -14.91 -17.84
C LEU A 170 -15.70 -13.66 -17.32
N LEU A 171 -16.46 -13.79 -16.22
CA LEU A 171 -17.09 -12.64 -15.56
C LEU A 171 -16.04 -11.67 -15.00
N ARG A 172 -15.01 -12.17 -14.32
CA ARG A 172 -13.94 -11.33 -13.79
C ARG A 172 -13.16 -10.61 -14.90
N LYS A 173 -12.89 -11.29 -16.03
CA LYS A 173 -12.29 -10.67 -17.22
C LYS A 173 -13.21 -9.60 -17.83
N ALA A 174 -14.50 -9.86 -17.95
CA ALA A 174 -15.46 -8.88 -18.42
C ALA A 174 -15.45 -7.61 -17.57
N ILE A 175 -15.50 -7.76 -16.25
CA ILE A 175 -15.42 -6.63 -15.31
C ILE A 175 -14.09 -5.88 -15.47
N ASN A 176 -12.98 -6.59 -15.60
CA ASN A 176 -11.66 -5.99 -15.72
C ASN A 176 -11.53 -5.09 -16.96
N TYR A 177 -12.02 -5.58 -18.12
CA TYR A 177 -11.99 -4.81 -19.37
C TYR A 177 -13.08 -3.72 -19.46
N ALA A 178 -14.07 -3.72 -18.57
CA ALA A 178 -15.10 -2.69 -18.49
C ALA A 178 -14.61 -1.38 -17.86
N ILE A 179 -13.66 -1.47 -16.92
CA ILE A 179 -13.26 -0.33 -16.06
C ILE A 179 -12.32 0.61 -16.79
N ASP A 180 -12.73 1.87 -16.92
CA ASP A 180 -11.91 2.97 -17.44
C ASP A 180 -11.08 3.59 -16.31
N ARG A 181 -9.87 3.02 -16.09
CA ARG A 181 -8.98 3.45 -15.02
C ARG A 181 -8.42 4.85 -15.22
N GLU A 182 -8.18 5.26 -16.46
CA GLU A 182 -7.68 6.60 -16.79
C GLU A 182 -8.74 7.65 -16.47
N LYS A 183 -9.99 7.41 -16.90
CA LYS A 183 -11.11 8.28 -16.59
C LYS A 183 -11.36 8.37 -15.09
N MET A 184 -11.31 7.24 -14.38
CA MET A 184 -11.43 7.17 -12.92
C MET A 184 -10.36 8.04 -12.24
N MET A 185 -9.08 7.89 -12.61
CA MET A 185 -7.99 8.67 -12.04
C MET A 185 -8.13 10.17 -12.32
N LYS A 186 -8.49 10.52 -13.54
CA LYS A 186 -8.66 11.93 -13.95
C LYS A 186 -9.75 12.64 -13.15
N PHE A 187 -10.92 12.02 -13.04
CA PHE A 187 -12.10 12.69 -12.48
C PHE A 187 -12.20 12.56 -10.96
N LEU A 188 -11.86 11.40 -10.40
CA LEU A 188 -12.02 11.16 -8.97
C LEU A 188 -10.74 11.43 -8.17
N ARG A 189 -9.56 11.30 -8.79
CA ARG A 189 -8.28 11.42 -8.11
C ARG A 189 -7.41 12.59 -8.58
N LYS A 190 -7.91 13.42 -9.53
CA LYS A 190 -7.14 14.54 -10.13
C LYS A 190 -5.73 14.11 -10.58
N ASN A 191 -5.60 12.91 -11.13
CA ASN A 191 -4.33 12.30 -11.51
C ASN A 191 -3.30 12.21 -10.35
N ILE A 192 -3.78 12.16 -9.10
CA ILE A 192 -2.95 11.80 -7.95
C ILE A 192 -2.91 10.27 -7.84
N GLY A 193 -1.82 9.68 -8.31
CA GLY A 193 -1.64 8.26 -8.53
C GLY A 193 -1.60 7.91 -10.02
N TYR A 194 -1.56 6.62 -10.33
CA TYR A 194 -1.47 6.12 -11.69
C TYR A 194 -2.49 5.00 -11.93
N PRO A 195 -3.14 4.93 -13.11
CA PRO A 195 -4.01 3.80 -13.42
C PRO A 195 -3.20 2.51 -13.39
N ALA A 196 -3.73 1.46 -12.73
CA ALA A 196 -3.06 0.17 -12.62
C ALA A 196 -3.28 -0.67 -13.89
N VAL A 197 -2.60 -0.28 -14.97
CA VAL A 197 -2.69 -0.96 -16.27
C VAL A 197 -1.66 -2.07 -16.44
N SER A 198 -0.58 -2.05 -15.67
CA SER A 198 0.55 -2.97 -15.85
C SER A 198 0.53 -4.19 -14.93
N GLY A 199 -0.39 -4.29 -13.99
CA GLY A 199 -0.53 -5.45 -13.10
C GLY A 199 -0.66 -5.11 -11.62
N LEU A 200 -0.23 -6.04 -10.76
CA LEU A 200 -0.34 -5.89 -9.32
C LEU A 200 0.78 -5.04 -8.72
N VAL A 201 2.01 -5.16 -9.25
CA VAL A 201 3.18 -4.47 -8.70
C VAL A 201 3.19 -3.02 -9.14
N PRO A 202 3.19 -2.02 -8.21
CA PRO A 202 3.10 -0.61 -8.57
C PRO A 202 4.42 -0.05 -9.11
N ASN A 203 4.31 1.11 -9.77
CA ASN A 203 5.46 1.93 -10.12
C ASN A 203 6.22 2.36 -8.85
N GLY A 204 7.56 2.47 -8.94
CA GLY A 204 8.41 2.84 -7.79
C GLY A 204 9.36 1.74 -7.34
N LEU A 205 9.16 0.51 -7.83
CA LEU A 205 10.17 -0.53 -7.86
C LEU A 205 10.79 -0.53 -9.27
N ASN A 206 12.11 -0.59 -9.38
CA ASN A 206 12.81 -0.62 -10.67
C ASN A 206 12.65 -2.01 -11.32
N ASN A 207 11.53 -2.25 -11.97
CA ASN A 207 11.18 -3.53 -12.56
C ASN A 207 11.04 -3.39 -14.08
N ASP A 208 11.61 -4.34 -14.81
CA ASP A 208 11.61 -4.39 -16.28
C ASP A 208 10.59 -5.40 -16.84
N PHE A 209 9.67 -5.90 -15.99
CA PHE A 209 8.68 -6.91 -16.40
C PHE A 209 7.26 -6.36 -16.62
N TYR A 210 7.07 -5.04 -16.60
CA TYR A 210 5.77 -4.43 -16.84
C TYR A 210 5.31 -4.60 -18.27
N SER A 211 4.01 -4.88 -18.44
CA SER A 211 3.31 -4.77 -19.72
C SER A 211 1.87 -4.38 -19.48
N ASP A 212 1.31 -3.53 -20.32
CA ASP A 212 -0.08 -3.08 -20.20
C ASP A 212 -1.03 -4.25 -20.48
N ARG A 213 -1.79 -4.64 -19.47
CA ARG A 213 -2.73 -5.79 -19.49
C ARG A 213 -4.15 -5.39 -19.10
N TYR A 214 -4.27 -4.34 -18.29
CA TYR A 214 -5.52 -3.96 -17.61
C TYR A 214 -6.08 -2.64 -18.16
N PHE A 215 -6.34 -2.58 -19.45
CA PHE A 215 -6.92 -1.41 -20.14
C PHE A 215 -8.40 -1.62 -20.43
N LYS A 216 -9.15 -0.51 -20.58
CA LYS A 216 -10.55 -0.58 -20.98
C LYS A 216 -10.68 -1.10 -22.42
N ASN A 217 -11.50 -2.14 -22.60
CA ASN A 217 -11.87 -2.66 -23.90
C ASN A 217 -13.31 -3.19 -23.87
N THR A 218 -14.24 -2.38 -24.34
CA THR A 218 -15.67 -2.71 -24.31
C THR A 218 -16.02 -3.92 -25.17
N GLU A 219 -15.32 -4.16 -26.27
CA GLU A 219 -15.57 -5.33 -27.15
C GLU A 219 -15.18 -6.63 -26.44
N LEU A 220 -13.99 -6.65 -25.81
CA LEU A 220 -13.55 -7.81 -25.01
C LEU A 220 -14.43 -8.00 -23.78
N ALA A 221 -14.85 -6.91 -23.10
CA ALA A 221 -15.76 -7.00 -21.99
C ALA A 221 -17.08 -7.67 -22.36
N ASN A 222 -17.73 -7.21 -23.46
CA ASN A 222 -18.95 -7.83 -23.98
C ASN A 222 -18.73 -9.29 -24.40
N LYS A 223 -17.66 -9.58 -25.13
CA LYS A 223 -17.34 -10.95 -25.56
C LYS A 223 -17.27 -11.92 -24.37
N TYR A 224 -16.51 -11.58 -23.33
CA TYR A 224 -16.38 -12.42 -22.15
C TYR A 224 -17.70 -12.53 -21.36
N LEU A 225 -18.47 -11.45 -21.31
CA LEU A 225 -19.76 -11.43 -20.65
C LEU A 225 -20.80 -12.31 -21.35
N ASP A 226 -20.88 -12.24 -22.69
CA ASP A 226 -21.79 -13.05 -23.49
C ASP A 226 -21.45 -14.53 -23.39
N GLU A 227 -20.15 -14.87 -23.40
CA GLU A 227 -19.69 -16.24 -23.22
C GLU A 227 -20.04 -16.75 -21.81
N TYR A 228 -19.84 -15.93 -20.77
CA TYR A 228 -20.21 -16.25 -19.39
C TYR A 228 -21.73 -16.51 -19.27
N LYS A 229 -22.55 -15.62 -19.82
CA LYS A 229 -24.03 -15.77 -19.82
C LYS A 229 -24.47 -17.05 -20.51
N LYS A 230 -23.87 -17.34 -21.69
CA LYS A 230 -24.17 -18.55 -22.47
C LYS A 230 -23.83 -19.83 -21.72
N ILE A 231 -22.64 -19.91 -21.10
CA ILE A 231 -22.19 -21.11 -20.37
C ILE A 231 -23.04 -21.36 -19.13
N ASN A 232 -23.43 -20.29 -18.41
CA ASN A 232 -24.19 -20.40 -17.19
C ASN A 232 -25.72 -20.38 -17.38
N ASN A 233 -26.19 -20.17 -18.63
CA ASN A 233 -27.61 -20.03 -18.97
C ASN A 233 -28.32 -18.96 -18.13
N ILE A 234 -27.72 -17.78 -18.04
CA ILE A 234 -28.21 -16.64 -17.26
C ILE A 234 -28.22 -15.37 -18.12
N ASP A 235 -29.22 -14.51 -17.91
CA ASP A 235 -29.32 -13.21 -18.61
C ASP A 235 -28.94 -12.04 -17.69
N ASN A 236 -29.33 -12.14 -16.43
CA ASN A 236 -29.14 -11.09 -15.45
C ASN A 236 -28.02 -11.44 -14.48
N ILE A 237 -27.12 -10.50 -14.28
CA ILE A 237 -25.99 -10.66 -13.36
C ILE A 237 -26.11 -9.59 -12.28
N SER A 238 -26.17 -10.02 -11.02
CA SER A 238 -26.13 -9.17 -9.84
C SER A 238 -24.98 -9.56 -8.96
N LEU A 239 -24.18 -8.59 -8.53
CA LEU A 239 -22.98 -8.77 -7.73
C LEU A 239 -23.06 -7.93 -6.46
N ASP A 240 -22.54 -8.46 -5.36
CA ASP A 240 -22.41 -7.76 -4.08
C ASP A 240 -20.94 -7.49 -3.78
N LEU A 241 -20.53 -6.21 -3.73
CA LEU A 241 -19.18 -5.80 -3.40
C LEU A 241 -19.17 -5.07 -2.06
N THR A 242 -18.27 -5.48 -1.16
CA THR A 242 -18.13 -4.89 0.16
C THR A 242 -16.93 -3.94 0.24
N THR A 243 -17.15 -2.74 0.79
CA THR A 243 -16.15 -1.69 0.95
C THR A 243 -16.33 -0.91 2.25
N ASP A 244 -15.46 0.05 2.50
CA ASP A 244 -15.67 1.13 3.48
C ASP A 244 -16.06 2.45 2.78
N ALA A 245 -16.55 3.40 3.57
CA ALA A 245 -17.11 4.65 3.03
C ALA A 245 -16.09 5.54 2.28
N GLN A 246 -14.80 5.39 2.53
CA GLN A 246 -13.76 6.24 1.91
C GLN A 246 -13.59 5.97 0.40
N TYR A 247 -14.06 4.81 -0.08
CA TYR A 247 -13.91 4.37 -1.47
C TYR A 247 -15.25 4.32 -2.23
N LEU A 248 -16.31 4.90 -1.65
CA LEU A 248 -17.65 4.84 -2.24
C LEU A 248 -17.68 5.48 -3.64
N ASP A 249 -17.08 6.64 -3.81
CA ASP A 249 -16.99 7.37 -5.09
C ASP A 249 -16.38 6.53 -6.22
N ILE A 250 -15.29 5.81 -5.91
CA ILE A 250 -14.63 4.90 -6.86
C ILE A 250 -15.55 3.74 -7.23
N LEU A 251 -16.23 3.16 -6.23
CA LEU A 251 -17.12 2.03 -6.50
C LEU A 251 -18.42 2.44 -7.20
N GLU A 252 -18.94 3.63 -6.96
CA GLU A 252 -20.06 4.19 -7.72
C GLU A 252 -19.69 4.44 -9.19
N PHE A 253 -18.47 4.90 -9.45
CA PHE A 253 -17.93 4.97 -10.80
C PHE A 253 -17.91 3.59 -11.47
N ILE A 254 -17.35 2.58 -10.79
CA ILE A 254 -17.29 1.20 -11.30
C ILE A 254 -18.70 0.64 -11.50
N GLN A 255 -19.62 0.87 -10.57
CA GLN A 255 -21.03 0.49 -10.69
C GLN A 255 -21.64 1.07 -11.98
N SER A 256 -21.38 2.35 -12.28
CA SER A 256 -21.85 2.99 -13.52
C SER A 256 -21.26 2.35 -14.78
N GLU A 257 -19.96 2.03 -14.79
CA GLU A 257 -19.30 1.35 -15.91
C GLU A 257 -19.89 -0.08 -16.11
N LEU A 258 -20.12 -0.83 -15.05
CA LEU A 258 -20.69 -2.17 -15.10
C LEU A 258 -22.18 -2.18 -15.51
N LYS A 259 -22.94 -1.16 -15.08
CA LYS A 259 -24.33 -1.00 -15.49
C LYS A 259 -24.45 -0.83 -17.01
N SER A 260 -23.49 -0.19 -17.66
CA SER A 260 -23.48 -0.04 -19.12
C SER A 260 -23.33 -1.38 -19.86
N LEU A 261 -22.79 -2.40 -19.20
CA LEU A 261 -22.69 -3.79 -19.68
C LEU A 261 -23.88 -4.67 -19.27
N GLY A 262 -24.84 -4.14 -18.50
CA GLY A 262 -25.96 -4.93 -17.98
C GLY A 262 -25.60 -5.78 -16.77
N ILE A 263 -24.56 -5.42 -16.01
CA ILE A 263 -24.20 -6.01 -14.73
C ILE A 263 -24.70 -5.08 -13.61
N ASP A 264 -25.54 -5.60 -12.72
CA ASP A 264 -26.00 -4.89 -11.53
C ASP A 264 -25.00 -5.11 -10.39
N LEU A 265 -24.38 -4.03 -9.90
CA LEU A 265 -23.43 -4.06 -8.78
C LEU A 265 -24.04 -3.39 -7.56
N LYS A 266 -24.26 -4.15 -6.51
CA LYS A 266 -24.67 -3.63 -5.21
C LYS A 266 -23.45 -3.36 -4.34
N ILE A 267 -23.35 -2.14 -3.80
CA ILE A 267 -22.25 -1.71 -2.94
C ILE A 267 -22.71 -1.81 -1.47
N ASN A 268 -21.98 -2.62 -0.70
CA ASN A 268 -22.21 -2.82 0.72
C ASN A 268 -21.14 -2.07 1.52
N ILE A 269 -21.54 -1.02 2.25
CA ILE A 269 -20.61 -0.22 3.06
C ILE A 269 -20.53 -0.81 4.46
N THR A 270 -19.30 -1.01 4.96
CA THR A 270 -19.03 -1.49 6.33
C THR A 270 -17.94 -0.66 7.00
N PRO A 271 -17.86 -0.64 8.34
CA PRO A 271 -16.70 -0.08 9.03
C PRO A 271 -15.39 -0.77 8.60
N PRO A 272 -14.25 -0.04 8.55
CA PRO A 272 -12.95 -0.61 8.12
C PRO A 272 -12.50 -1.84 8.91
N SER A 273 -12.84 -1.92 10.20
CA SER A 273 -12.55 -3.09 11.05
C SER A 273 -13.33 -4.34 10.62
N ILE A 274 -14.61 -4.17 10.27
CA ILE A 274 -15.48 -5.26 9.78
C ILE A 274 -15.02 -5.71 8.39
N LEU A 275 -14.67 -4.76 7.49
CA LEU A 275 -14.12 -5.09 6.19
C LEU A 275 -12.84 -5.93 6.32
N ARG A 276 -11.93 -5.52 7.20
CA ARG A 276 -10.68 -6.26 7.46
C ARG A 276 -10.94 -7.67 7.98
N GLN A 277 -11.79 -7.79 8.99
CA GLN A 277 -12.15 -9.09 9.58
C GLN A 277 -12.84 -10.00 8.56
N GLY A 278 -13.79 -9.46 7.77
CA GLY A 278 -14.53 -10.23 6.77
C GLY A 278 -13.62 -10.76 5.65
N LYS A 279 -12.64 -9.98 5.20
CA LYS A 279 -11.59 -10.45 4.28
C LYS A 279 -10.77 -11.57 4.92
N ALA A 280 -10.31 -11.36 6.16
CA ALA A 280 -9.49 -12.34 6.89
C ALA A 280 -10.22 -13.66 7.20
N THR A 281 -11.52 -13.69 7.14
CA THR A 281 -12.34 -14.90 7.38
C THR A 281 -13.00 -15.45 6.11
N GLY A 282 -12.71 -14.88 4.93
CA GLY A 282 -13.32 -15.30 3.67
C GLY A 282 -14.83 -15.05 3.58
N LYS A 283 -15.37 -14.12 4.37
CA LYS A 283 -16.81 -13.85 4.46
C LYS A 283 -17.37 -13.17 3.21
N PHE A 284 -16.57 -12.37 2.51
CA PHE A 284 -17.02 -11.59 1.38
C PHE A 284 -16.59 -12.25 0.06
N ASN A 285 -17.53 -12.34 -0.89
CA ASN A 285 -17.26 -12.88 -2.22
C ASN A 285 -16.49 -11.88 -3.08
N ILE A 286 -16.88 -10.60 -3.03
CA ILE A 286 -16.20 -9.51 -3.74
C ILE A 286 -15.95 -8.40 -2.72
N PHE A 287 -14.74 -7.88 -2.70
CA PHE A 287 -14.34 -6.88 -1.73
C PHE A 287 -13.33 -5.90 -2.29
N ARG A 288 -13.36 -4.67 -1.82
CA ARG A 288 -12.27 -3.72 -2.05
C ARG A 288 -11.10 -4.05 -1.11
N ALA A 289 -9.91 -3.97 -1.63
CA ALA A 289 -8.67 -4.11 -0.86
C ALA A 289 -7.56 -3.23 -1.42
N SER A 290 -6.51 -3.10 -0.65
CA SER A 290 -5.23 -2.52 -1.07
C SER A 290 -4.09 -3.36 -0.50
N TRP A 291 -2.94 -3.27 -1.16
CA TRP A 291 -1.69 -3.80 -0.64
C TRP A 291 -0.62 -2.73 -0.63
N ILE A 292 -0.16 -2.41 0.56
CA ILE A 292 0.99 -1.58 0.79
C ILE A 292 2.17 -2.50 1.04
N ALA A 293 3.24 -2.36 0.26
CA ALA A 293 4.42 -3.21 0.45
C ALA A 293 5.01 -3.02 1.85
N ASP A 294 5.28 -4.13 2.52
CA ASP A 294 5.99 -4.16 3.80
C ASP A 294 7.47 -3.81 3.64
N TYR A 295 8.05 -4.20 2.51
CA TYR A 295 9.41 -3.91 2.06
C TYR A 295 9.46 -3.74 0.54
N ALA A 296 10.50 -3.07 0.03
CA ALA A 296 10.60 -2.64 -1.36
C ALA A 296 11.05 -3.78 -2.30
N ASN A 297 10.26 -4.86 -2.41
CA ASN A 297 10.52 -5.99 -3.29
C ASN A 297 9.23 -6.46 -3.99
N PRO A 298 9.24 -6.78 -5.30
CA PRO A 298 8.08 -7.33 -6.01
C PRO A 298 7.52 -8.62 -5.41
N GLU A 299 8.37 -9.46 -4.83
CA GLU A 299 7.98 -10.69 -4.16
C GLU A 299 6.88 -10.45 -3.11
N ASN A 300 6.92 -9.32 -2.42
CA ASN A 300 5.92 -8.93 -1.42
C ASN A 300 4.49 -8.87 -1.97
N TYR A 301 4.32 -8.51 -3.25
CA TYR A 301 3.02 -8.50 -3.92
C TYR A 301 2.60 -9.89 -4.38
N PHE A 302 3.53 -10.69 -4.90
CA PHE A 302 3.23 -12.03 -5.37
C PHE A 302 2.90 -13.00 -4.24
N SER A 303 3.36 -12.74 -3.02
CA SER A 303 3.01 -13.49 -1.82
C SER A 303 1.50 -13.52 -1.53
N LEU A 304 0.73 -12.54 -2.06
CA LEU A 304 -0.73 -12.43 -1.92
C LEU A 304 -1.51 -13.57 -2.60
N PHE A 305 -0.89 -14.28 -3.54
CA PHE A 305 -1.54 -15.34 -4.33
C PHE A 305 -0.93 -16.71 -4.11
N TYR A 306 0.09 -16.80 -3.26
CA TYR A 306 0.67 -18.09 -2.88
C TYR A 306 -0.31 -18.88 -2.02
N SER A 307 -0.59 -20.12 -2.38
CA SER A 307 -1.63 -20.92 -1.73
C SER A 307 -1.35 -21.21 -0.25
N LYS A 308 -0.06 -21.29 0.15
CA LYS A 308 0.31 -21.52 1.55
C LYS A 308 0.12 -20.24 2.44
N ASN A 309 -0.18 -19.10 1.82
CA ASN A 309 -0.44 -17.82 2.48
C ASN A 309 -1.92 -17.51 2.66
N TYR A 310 -2.79 -18.53 2.71
CA TYR A 310 -4.22 -18.30 2.93
C TYR A 310 -4.49 -17.58 4.27
N THR A 311 -5.45 -16.65 4.20
CA THR A 311 -6.00 -16.03 5.39
C THR A 311 -6.64 -17.09 6.33
N PRO A 312 -6.59 -16.96 7.66
CA PRO A 312 -6.09 -15.81 8.44
C PRO A 312 -4.58 -15.81 8.69
N TYR A 313 -3.85 -16.83 8.26
CA TYR A 313 -2.42 -17.00 8.57
C TYR A 313 -1.49 -16.25 7.61
N GLY A 314 -2.00 -15.82 6.47
CA GLY A 314 -1.28 -15.06 5.47
C GLY A 314 -2.19 -14.08 4.70
N PRO A 315 -1.62 -13.34 3.72
CA PRO A 315 -2.31 -12.26 3.03
C PRO A 315 -3.15 -12.69 1.82
N ASN A 316 -3.26 -13.97 1.50
CA ASN A 316 -4.06 -14.45 0.37
C ASN A 316 -5.56 -14.41 0.71
N TYR A 317 -6.17 -13.22 0.62
CA TYR A 317 -7.60 -13.00 0.87
C TYR A 317 -8.49 -13.55 -0.25
N THR A 318 -7.92 -13.82 -1.42
CA THR A 318 -8.66 -14.32 -2.59
C THR A 318 -8.85 -15.83 -2.57
N PHE A 319 -8.15 -16.55 -1.71
CA PHE A 319 -8.06 -18.00 -1.70
C PHE A 319 -7.61 -18.58 -3.05
N PHE A 320 -6.88 -17.78 -3.82
CA PHE A 320 -6.35 -18.20 -5.11
C PHE A 320 -5.40 -19.38 -4.92
N GLN A 321 -5.54 -20.38 -5.77
CA GLN A 321 -4.71 -21.57 -5.80
C GLN A 321 -4.40 -21.95 -7.24
N ASN A 322 -3.11 -22.08 -7.54
CA ASN A 322 -2.62 -22.55 -8.84
C ASN A 322 -1.24 -23.18 -8.63
N GLU A 323 -1.08 -24.46 -9.00
CA GLU A 323 0.16 -25.20 -8.77
C GLU A 323 1.36 -24.64 -9.54
N GLU A 324 1.14 -24.12 -10.74
CA GLU A 324 2.20 -23.50 -11.54
C GLU A 324 2.66 -22.19 -10.89
N TYR A 325 1.69 -21.40 -10.44
CA TYR A 325 1.96 -20.17 -9.69
C TYR A 325 2.81 -20.44 -8.44
N ASP A 326 2.39 -21.42 -7.64
CA ASP A 326 3.08 -21.77 -6.40
C ASP A 326 4.53 -22.19 -6.65
N LYS A 327 4.76 -23.05 -7.67
CA LYS A 327 6.11 -23.48 -8.07
C LYS A 327 6.97 -22.31 -8.54
N LEU A 328 6.42 -21.39 -9.34
CA LEU A 328 7.13 -20.22 -9.82
C LEU A 328 7.45 -19.25 -8.66
N TYR A 329 6.48 -19.03 -7.76
CA TYR A 329 6.70 -18.18 -6.59
C TYR A 329 7.80 -18.74 -5.69
N GLU A 330 7.79 -20.06 -5.38
CA GLU A 330 8.83 -20.69 -4.57
C GLU A 330 10.24 -20.55 -5.19
N GLN A 331 10.35 -20.55 -6.52
CA GLN A 331 11.63 -20.28 -7.19
C GLN A 331 12.16 -18.86 -6.94
N THR A 332 11.26 -17.87 -6.81
CA THR A 332 11.68 -16.50 -6.55
C THR A 332 12.38 -16.33 -5.20
N LEU A 333 12.09 -17.20 -4.23
CA LEU A 333 12.58 -17.04 -2.86
C LEU A 333 14.09 -17.26 -2.72
N SER A 334 14.69 -18.08 -3.60
CA SER A 334 16.12 -18.42 -3.57
C SER A 334 16.93 -17.91 -4.77
N LEU A 335 16.27 -17.36 -5.80
CA LEU A 335 16.92 -16.94 -7.03
C LEU A 335 17.50 -15.53 -6.90
N ASN A 336 18.82 -15.36 -7.12
CA ASN A 336 19.53 -14.09 -6.93
C ASN A 336 19.76 -13.27 -8.21
N LYS A 337 19.47 -13.83 -9.39
CA LYS A 337 19.71 -13.14 -10.66
C LYS A 337 18.50 -12.33 -11.11
N LYS A 338 18.66 -11.02 -11.20
CA LYS A 338 17.59 -10.06 -11.53
C LYS A 338 16.84 -10.43 -12.81
N ASP A 339 17.56 -10.76 -13.90
CA ASP A 339 16.93 -11.06 -15.19
C ASP A 339 16.09 -12.34 -15.16
N GLU A 340 16.52 -13.35 -14.39
CA GLU A 340 15.78 -14.60 -14.21
C GLU A 340 14.54 -14.33 -13.31
N LEU A 341 14.70 -13.57 -12.24
CA LEU A 341 13.58 -13.13 -11.38
C LEU A 341 12.52 -12.36 -12.18
N ASN A 342 12.93 -11.40 -13.02
CA ASN A 342 11.98 -10.63 -13.83
C ASN A 342 11.17 -11.51 -14.78
N LYS A 343 11.77 -12.54 -15.38
CA LYS A 343 11.05 -13.50 -16.21
C LYS A 343 10.02 -14.31 -15.42
N ILE A 344 10.34 -14.68 -14.17
CA ILE A 344 9.40 -15.40 -13.30
C ILE A 344 8.28 -14.45 -12.87
N TYR A 345 8.59 -13.22 -12.44
CA TYR A 345 7.58 -12.23 -12.07
C TYR A 345 6.63 -11.92 -13.23
N GLN A 346 7.15 -11.84 -14.46
CA GLN A 346 6.30 -11.70 -15.65
C GLN A 346 5.31 -12.86 -15.80
N LYS A 347 5.77 -14.10 -15.63
CA LYS A 347 4.88 -15.28 -15.68
C LYS A 347 3.84 -15.30 -14.57
N LEU A 348 4.25 -14.91 -13.35
CA LEU A 348 3.32 -14.79 -12.22
C LEU A 348 2.21 -13.76 -12.51
N GLU A 349 2.56 -12.60 -13.08
CA GLU A 349 1.59 -11.60 -13.53
C GLU A 349 0.68 -12.12 -14.66
N GLU A 350 1.21 -12.91 -15.59
CA GLU A 350 0.44 -13.54 -16.66
C GLU A 350 -0.62 -14.48 -16.10
N ILE A 351 -0.26 -15.31 -15.12
CA ILE A 351 -1.21 -16.22 -14.43
C ILE A 351 -2.27 -15.40 -13.67
N ILE A 352 -1.87 -14.36 -12.93
CA ILE A 352 -2.83 -13.48 -12.22
C ILE A 352 -3.81 -12.83 -13.22
N ASN A 353 -3.32 -12.35 -14.35
CA ASN A 353 -4.17 -11.75 -15.39
C ASN A 353 -5.11 -12.81 -16.01
N GLU A 354 -4.61 -14.01 -16.28
CA GLU A 354 -5.41 -15.08 -16.87
C GLU A 354 -6.56 -15.49 -15.95
N PHE A 355 -6.29 -15.74 -14.68
CA PHE A 355 -7.31 -16.16 -13.72
C PHE A 355 -8.08 -15.00 -13.09
N SER A 356 -7.56 -13.76 -13.17
CA SER A 356 -8.17 -12.54 -12.66
C SER A 356 -8.73 -12.67 -11.22
N PRO A 357 -7.99 -13.19 -10.23
CA PRO A 357 -8.46 -13.26 -8.84
C PRO A 357 -8.62 -11.87 -8.23
N ILE A 358 -7.99 -10.87 -8.84
CA ILE A 358 -8.14 -9.45 -8.53
C ILE A 358 -8.34 -8.63 -9.79
N ILE A 359 -8.85 -7.41 -9.60
CA ILE A 359 -8.86 -6.35 -10.61
C ILE A 359 -8.08 -5.17 -10.03
N PRO A 360 -6.83 -4.93 -10.45
CA PRO A 360 -6.08 -3.74 -10.09
C PRO A 360 -6.80 -2.48 -10.57
N LEU A 361 -6.87 -1.46 -9.73
CA LEU A 361 -7.56 -0.20 -10.03
C LEU A 361 -6.57 0.93 -10.29
N TYR A 362 -5.74 1.22 -9.30
CA TYR A 362 -4.71 2.24 -9.42
C TYR A 362 -3.55 2.00 -8.45
N TYR A 363 -2.40 2.60 -8.78
CA TYR A 363 -1.25 2.73 -7.90
C TYR A 363 -1.29 4.09 -7.22
N ASP A 364 -1.13 4.09 -5.92
CA ASP A 364 -1.23 5.31 -5.13
C ASP A 364 0.03 6.17 -5.23
N MET A 365 -0.08 7.38 -4.75
CA MET A 365 1.00 8.36 -4.69
C MET A 365 1.09 8.95 -3.29
N SER A 366 2.28 8.97 -2.73
CA SER A 366 2.55 9.73 -1.51
C SER A 366 2.55 11.22 -1.84
N VAL A 367 1.67 11.95 -1.19
CA VAL A 367 1.50 13.39 -1.39
C VAL A 367 1.72 14.11 -0.08
N ARG A 368 2.56 15.15 -0.08
CA ARG A 368 2.79 16.01 1.08
C ARG A 368 2.67 17.47 0.67
N LEU A 369 1.75 18.15 1.31
CA LEU A 369 1.59 19.60 1.23
C LEU A 369 2.29 20.22 2.42
N LYS A 370 3.20 21.18 2.21
CA LYS A 370 4.01 21.80 3.26
C LYS A 370 4.12 23.31 3.11
N GLN A 371 4.34 24.00 4.23
CA GLN A 371 4.68 25.40 4.27
C GLN A 371 5.98 25.65 3.49
N LYS A 372 6.12 26.78 2.78
CA LYS A 372 7.31 27.08 1.97
C LYS A 372 8.61 27.20 2.77
N ASN A 373 8.50 27.52 4.04
CA ASN A 373 9.67 27.64 4.92
C ASN A 373 10.15 26.29 5.51
N ILE A 374 9.53 25.16 5.13
CA ILE A 374 9.96 23.81 5.52
C ILE A 374 10.85 23.20 4.44
N PHE A 375 12.06 22.81 4.81
CA PHE A 375 13.07 22.25 3.93
C PHE A 375 13.53 20.88 4.43
N GLY A 376 14.16 20.10 3.53
CA GLY A 376 14.73 18.78 3.85
C GLY A 376 13.72 17.65 4.01
N LEU A 377 12.42 17.93 3.83
CA LEU A 377 11.39 16.88 3.82
C LEU A 377 11.42 16.15 2.48
N THR A 378 11.75 14.86 2.51
CA THR A 378 11.83 13.99 1.35
C THR A 378 10.70 12.96 1.37
N ASN A 379 10.34 12.47 0.19
CA ASN A 379 9.44 11.34 0.03
C ASN A 379 10.23 10.09 -0.34
N ASN A 380 9.66 8.93 -0.04
CA ASN A 380 10.15 7.64 -0.51
C ASN A 380 8.96 6.71 -0.81
N PRO A 381 9.16 5.66 -1.63
CA PRO A 381 8.06 4.79 -2.07
C PRO A 381 7.36 4.00 -0.95
N LEU A 382 8.02 3.76 0.18
CA LEU A 382 7.41 3.16 1.38
C LEU A 382 6.67 4.19 2.25
N ASN A 383 6.63 5.45 1.83
CA ASN A 383 6.03 6.58 2.55
C ASN A 383 6.55 6.75 4.00
N ILE A 384 7.78 6.30 4.26
CA ILE A 384 8.42 6.48 5.56
C ILE A 384 8.74 7.96 5.76
N LEU A 385 8.34 8.50 6.90
CA LEU A 385 8.59 9.88 7.28
C LEU A 385 9.96 10.01 7.97
N ASP A 386 10.98 10.43 7.22
CA ASP A 386 12.30 10.76 7.76
C ASP A 386 12.39 12.27 8.01
N LEU A 387 12.49 12.67 9.27
CA LEU A 387 12.52 14.06 9.71
C LEU A 387 13.89 14.53 10.21
N LYS A 388 14.93 13.68 10.16
CA LYS A 388 16.25 14.02 10.71
C LYS A 388 16.94 15.18 9.99
N THR A 389 16.68 15.34 8.70
CA THR A 389 17.24 16.41 7.84
C THR A 389 16.29 17.59 7.64
N VAL A 390 15.11 17.55 8.24
CA VAL A 390 14.11 18.61 8.10
C VAL A 390 14.49 19.81 8.97
N TYR A 391 14.32 21.00 8.41
CA TYR A 391 14.49 22.26 9.14
C TYR A 391 13.48 23.31 8.68
N LYS A 392 13.17 24.24 9.59
CA LYS A 392 12.29 25.39 9.35
C LYS A 392 13.13 26.66 9.26
N LYS A 393 12.99 27.42 8.17
CA LYS A 393 13.54 28.77 8.10
C LYS A 393 12.55 29.74 8.76
N LYS A 394 13.09 30.68 9.50
CA LYS A 394 12.34 31.81 10.10
C LYS A 394 11.89 32.80 9.04
#